data_ddb057f9a00f4689dc52dd3abdcbb986
#
_entry.id   ddb057f9a00f4689dc52dd3abdcbb986
#
_cell.length_a   1.000
_cell.length_b   1.000
_cell.length_c   1.000
_cell.angle_alpha   90.00
_cell.angle_beta   90.00
_cell.angle_gamma   90.00
#
_symmetry.space_group_name_H-M   'P 1'
#
loop_
_entity.id
_entity.type
_entity.pdbx_description
1 polymer ?
#
loop_
_entity_poly.entity_id
_entity_poly.type
_entity_poly.pdbx_seq_one_letter_code
_entity_poly.pdbx_strand_id
1 'polypeptide(L)'
;TGKNGATFGLMDSHDSDLMTTSRTGVFMGGALCGVPLMESIAQGSLLARIMEGYFETGKAALPDSDRVTKNRVHFLNHSGEENKALVTMTSPEGYTEGEAKAEASRCFLCDCRICWENCEMIKWFRKMPPKLGVEVYTDSQSGSSLSKRSLTRETYSCNICGKCKSVCPVGVDVGALMQFSREDRLRTNKNIPAFHDFWIGQFDFHTSEAFFVSPSKKEESCEYLFFPGCQLGAAEPDHVLKPYNYLQEKFNAGIMVGCCGAPAYWAGDKKRLADNIERIRSIWNSMERPTLIFACAYCENIFRLLMPEIKQESLYTLMAKDDSIVPARLFESAAMFDPCTARDDKTMQEGVRILAGRAGVAIEELDNPNRCCGYGGHMRLANPGLYEEITKHRNDASDKPYIVYCANCREVFRQKGKECAHILDMVYDIDLKKCLPTLKSQKENALEVKKKLMKRLTGDDFIPEKHEWDSIRLIISVELQDELDRKLIIEDDLKEAIWLAKQTGERFLSDDGVIQCSMVKSVLTYWVQYKELKTGEYEIRSAYIHRMKFNREG
;
A
#
# COMPACT_ATOMS: atom_id res chain seq x y z
N THR A 1 -1.68 32.07 -31.76
CA THR A 1 -2.15 32.30 -33.16
C THR A 1 -3.16 33.44 -33.13
N GLY A 2 -2.75 34.58 -33.70
CA GLY A 2 -3.66 35.71 -33.88
C GLY A 2 -4.78 35.38 -34.89
N LYS A 3 -5.90 36.10 -34.86
CA LYS A 3 -7.06 35.89 -35.74
C LYS A 3 -6.72 35.89 -37.25
N ASN A 4 -5.52 36.28 -37.64
CA ASN A 4 -5.05 36.37 -39.02
C ASN A 4 -3.92 35.37 -39.35
N GLY A 5 -3.75 34.26 -38.60
CA GLY A 5 -2.75 33.24 -38.89
C GLY A 5 -1.28 33.66 -38.64
N ALA A 6 -1.04 34.80 -37.99
CA ALA A 6 0.32 35.20 -37.63
C ALA A 6 0.85 34.31 -36.49
N THR A 7 1.90 33.57 -36.74
CA THR A 7 2.66 32.82 -35.72
C THR A 7 3.64 33.78 -35.05
N PHE A 8 3.44 34.07 -33.78
CA PHE A 8 4.45 34.77 -32.99
C PHE A 8 5.49 33.74 -32.57
N GLY A 9 6.68 33.74 -33.16
CA GLY A 9 7.82 32.97 -32.68
C GLY A 9 8.34 33.52 -31.36
N LEU A 10 8.83 32.67 -30.49
CA LEU A 10 9.60 33.10 -29.32
C LEU A 10 10.84 33.86 -29.79
N MET A 11 11.14 34.99 -29.16
CA MET A 11 12.36 35.75 -29.43
C MET A 11 13.57 34.97 -28.93
N ASP A 12 14.74 35.16 -29.55
CA ASP A 12 15.97 34.37 -29.30
C ASP A 12 16.49 34.46 -27.86
N SER A 13 16.08 35.47 -27.07
CA SER A 13 16.41 35.55 -25.65
C SER A 13 15.31 36.27 -24.86
N HIS A 14 15.10 35.84 -23.64
CA HIS A 14 14.18 36.40 -22.67
C HIS A 14 14.81 36.40 -21.28
N ASP A 15 14.91 37.55 -20.66
CA ASP A 15 15.28 37.68 -19.25
C ASP A 15 14.02 37.61 -18.39
N SER A 16 13.89 36.52 -17.62
CA SER A 16 12.72 36.26 -16.80
C SER A 16 12.58 37.22 -15.60
N ASP A 17 13.68 37.79 -15.11
CA ASP A 17 13.69 38.65 -13.94
C ASP A 17 13.27 40.11 -14.34
N LEU A 18 13.75 40.55 -15.49
CA LEU A 18 13.44 41.89 -16.02
C LEU A 18 12.33 41.85 -17.07
N MET A 19 11.85 40.67 -17.43
CA MET A 19 10.83 40.46 -18.48
C MET A 19 11.18 41.14 -19.81
N THR A 20 12.48 41.33 -20.07
CA THR A 20 12.97 41.91 -21.34
C THR A 20 13.21 40.82 -22.38
N THR A 21 13.17 41.24 -23.65
CA THR A 21 13.44 40.34 -24.78
C THR A 21 14.73 40.77 -25.50
N SER A 22 15.18 39.98 -26.48
CA SER A 22 16.31 40.32 -27.36
C SER A 22 16.09 41.65 -28.11
N ARG A 23 14.86 42.13 -28.20
CA ARG A 23 14.51 43.37 -28.85
C ARG A 23 14.33 44.50 -27.83
N THR A 24 15.16 45.54 -27.92
CA THR A 24 15.12 46.70 -27.03
C THR A 24 13.71 47.33 -26.99
N GLY A 25 13.21 47.59 -25.79
CA GLY A 25 11.88 48.19 -25.56
C GLY A 25 10.71 47.22 -25.73
N VAL A 26 10.98 45.92 -25.94
CA VAL A 26 9.95 44.88 -25.98
C VAL A 26 10.06 44.01 -24.72
N PHE A 27 8.96 43.95 -23.98
CA PHE A 27 8.85 43.15 -22.76
C PHE A 27 7.86 42.01 -22.95
N MET A 28 8.07 40.90 -22.26
CA MET A 28 7.25 39.70 -22.35
C MET A 28 7.12 39.03 -20.98
N GLY A 29 5.91 38.63 -20.61
CA GLY A 29 5.67 37.93 -19.35
C GLY A 29 4.32 37.21 -19.35
N GLY A 30 3.91 36.71 -18.20
CA GLY A 30 2.64 36.04 -17.97
C GLY A 30 2.53 34.68 -18.68
N ALA A 31 1.33 34.37 -19.14
CA ALA A 31 1.02 33.05 -19.74
C ALA A 31 1.85 32.75 -21.00
N LEU A 32 2.35 33.73 -21.72
CA LEU A 32 3.27 33.55 -22.87
C LEU A 32 4.61 32.96 -22.45
N CYS A 33 5.02 33.19 -21.19
CA CYS A 33 6.24 32.62 -20.58
C CYS A 33 5.95 31.41 -19.72
N GLY A 34 4.78 30.78 -19.82
CA GLY A 34 4.38 29.61 -19.05
C GLY A 34 4.04 29.91 -17.58
N VAL A 35 3.80 31.17 -17.23
CA VAL A 35 3.54 31.57 -15.84
C VAL A 35 2.06 31.42 -15.51
N PRO A 36 1.70 30.81 -14.36
CA PRO A 36 0.33 30.63 -13.89
C PRO A 36 -0.42 31.97 -13.72
N LEU A 37 -1.76 31.93 -13.67
CA LEU A 37 -2.60 33.14 -13.70
C LEU A 37 -2.30 34.12 -12.57
N MET A 38 -2.16 33.67 -11.33
CA MET A 38 -1.91 34.56 -10.19
C MET A 38 -0.53 35.22 -10.27
N GLU A 39 0.46 34.47 -10.68
CA GLU A 39 1.82 34.96 -10.93
C GLU A 39 1.87 35.90 -12.13
N SER A 40 1.05 35.65 -13.16
CA SER A 40 0.93 36.56 -14.31
C SER A 40 0.41 37.93 -13.89
N ILE A 41 -0.51 38.00 -12.92
CA ILE A 41 -1.01 39.26 -12.34
C ILE A 41 0.12 39.96 -11.58
N ALA A 42 0.86 39.25 -10.74
CA ALA A 42 2.01 39.81 -10.01
C ALA A 42 3.11 40.29 -10.96
N GLN A 43 3.44 39.51 -11.99
CA GLN A 43 4.37 39.93 -13.05
C GLN A 43 3.90 41.18 -13.79
N GLY A 44 2.62 41.27 -14.11
CA GLY A 44 2.07 42.46 -14.76
C GLY A 44 2.26 43.72 -13.92
N SER A 45 2.05 43.62 -12.60
CA SER A 45 2.31 44.73 -11.67
C SER A 45 3.80 45.10 -11.57
N LEU A 46 4.68 44.13 -11.54
CA LEU A 46 6.13 44.33 -11.52
C LEU A 46 6.62 44.92 -12.84
N LEU A 47 6.14 44.37 -13.97
CA LEU A 47 6.47 44.83 -15.31
C LEU A 47 6.10 46.30 -15.53
N ALA A 48 4.95 46.72 -15.03
CA ALA A 48 4.54 48.12 -15.13
C ALA A 48 5.58 49.06 -14.50
N ARG A 49 6.12 48.71 -13.33
CA ARG A 49 7.16 49.49 -12.64
C ARG A 49 8.52 49.42 -13.34
N ILE A 50 8.88 48.26 -13.89
CA ILE A 50 10.10 48.10 -14.69
C ILE A 50 10.00 48.98 -15.95
N MET A 51 8.86 49.00 -16.61
CA MET A 51 8.62 49.81 -17.79
C MET A 51 8.62 51.32 -17.47
N GLU A 52 8.05 51.74 -16.34
CA GLU A 52 8.10 53.14 -15.86
C GLU A 52 9.56 53.57 -15.67
N GLY A 53 10.37 52.81 -14.95
CA GLY A 53 11.80 53.08 -14.81
C GLY A 53 12.57 53.03 -16.14
N TYR A 54 12.19 52.14 -17.06
CA TYR A 54 12.77 52.10 -18.39
C TYR A 54 12.46 53.37 -19.23
N PHE A 55 11.25 53.91 -19.14
CA PHE A 55 10.91 55.14 -19.84
C PHE A 55 11.63 56.36 -19.29
N GLU A 56 11.95 56.34 -17.98
CA GLU A 56 12.70 57.44 -17.33
C GLU A 56 14.21 57.35 -17.60
N THR A 57 14.78 56.15 -17.59
CA THR A 57 16.26 55.94 -17.55
C THR A 57 16.83 55.31 -18.81
N GLY A 58 15.98 54.79 -19.71
CA GLY A 58 16.38 54.02 -20.88
C GLY A 58 16.91 52.62 -20.53
N LYS A 59 16.86 52.18 -19.26
CA LYS A 59 17.35 50.87 -18.80
C LYS A 59 16.28 50.15 -18.00
N ALA A 60 16.06 48.89 -18.33
CA ALA A 60 15.22 48.01 -17.49
C ALA A 60 15.98 47.63 -16.22
N ALA A 61 15.38 47.88 -15.06
CA ALA A 61 15.91 47.49 -13.77
C ALA A 61 14.77 47.16 -12.80
N LEU A 62 15.01 46.25 -11.88
CA LEU A 62 14.08 45.98 -10.79
C LEU A 62 14.00 47.19 -9.85
N PRO A 63 12.78 47.62 -9.45
CA PRO A 63 12.61 48.63 -8.41
C PRO A 63 13.33 48.21 -7.11
N ASP A 64 13.91 49.20 -6.41
CA ASP A 64 14.70 48.91 -5.18
C ASP A 64 13.89 48.20 -4.10
N SER A 65 12.58 48.42 -4.02
CA SER A 65 11.65 47.72 -3.12
C SER A 65 11.46 46.23 -3.43
N ASP A 66 11.76 45.83 -4.66
CA ASP A 66 11.51 44.47 -5.14
C ASP A 66 12.79 43.58 -5.18
N ARG A 67 13.95 44.19 -4.85
CA ARG A 67 15.23 43.45 -4.75
C ARG A 67 15.29 42.50 -3.57
N VAL A 68 14.39 42.62 -2.60
CA VAL A 68 14.48 41.89 -1.31
C VAL A 68 13.73 40.56 -1.33
N THR A 69 12.83 40.33 -2.27
CA THR A 69 12.13 39.04 -2.33
C THR A 69 12.09 38.52 -3.76
N LYS A 70 13.05 37.67 -4.11
CA LYS A 70 12.80 36.65 -5.11
C LYS A 70 11.74 35.71 -4.54
N ASN A 71 10.47 36.11 -4.60
CA ASN A 71 9.38 35.16 -4.44
C ASN A 71 9.49 34.19 -5.61
N ARG A 72 10.16 33.06 -5.37
CA ARG A 72 10.20 31.96 -6.31
C ARG A 72 8.83 31.30 -6.32
N VAL A 73 7.90 31.91 -7.05
CA VAL A 73 6.57 31.34 -7.29
C VAL A 73 6.64 30.29 -8.41
N HIS A 74 7.82 29.99 -8.92
CA HIS A 74 8.01 28.97 -9.93
C HIS A 74 8.15 27.61 -9.24
N PHE A 75 7.31 26.65 -9.66
CA PHE A 75 7.51 25.25 -9.28
C PHE A 75 8.78 24.75 -9.94
N LEU A 76 9.89 24.86 -9.23
CA LEU A 76 11.16 24.34 -9.69
C LEU A 76 11.09 22.82 -9.76
N ASN A 77 11.51 22.26 -10.88
CA ASN A 77 11.69 20.83 -11.00
C ASN A 77 13.09 20.50 -10.48
N HIS A 78 13.16 19.89 -9.31
CA HIS A 78 14.40 19.44 -8.69
C HIS A 78 14.76 17.99 -9.05
N SER A 79 14.12 17.40 -10.09
CA SER A 79 14.50 16.08 -10.60
C SER A 79 15.92 16.15 -11.16
N GLY A 80 16.78 15.32 -10.62
CA GLY A 80 18.20 15.29 -11.01
C GLY A 80 19.13 16.07 -10.09
N GLU A 81 18.63 16.78 -9.07
CA GLU A 81 19.47 17.28 -8.00
C GLU A 81 19.93 16.12 -7.10
N GLU A 82 21.17 16.20 -6.62
CA GLU A 82 21.70 15.20 -5.68
C GLU A 82 20.89 15.19 -4.38
N ASN A 83 20.64 14.00 -3.88
CA ASN A 83 19.98 13.81 -2.58
C ASN A 83 20.82 14.41 -1.46
N LYS A 84 20.30 15.42 -0.78
CA LYS A 84 20.93 15.98 0.42
C LYS A 84 20.68 15.02 1.59
N ALA A 85 21.76 14.54 2.22
CA ALA A 85 21.67 13.64 3.36
C ALA A 85 20.85 14.25 4.50
N LEU A 86 20.05 13.42 5.17
CA LEU A 86 19.35 13.80 6.41
C LEU A 86 20.34 14.18 7.51
N VAL A 87 20.05 15.23 8.25
CA VAL A 87 20.81 15.57 9.44
C VAL A 87 20.40 14.62 10.56
N THR A 88 21.39 13.87 11.08
CA THR A 88 21.15 12.92 12.18
C THR A 88 21.07 13.69 13.51
N MET A 89 20.01 13.47 14.27
CA MET A 89 19.90 13.98 15.63
C MET A 89 20.94 13.32 16.55
N THR A 90 21.64 14.11 17.34
CA THR A 90 22.58 13.61 18.37
C THR A 90 21.87 13.36 19.71
N SER A 91 20.67 13.94 19.92
CA SER A 91 19.87 13.76 21.13
C SER A 91 18.51 13.14 20.81
N PRO A 92 17.99 12.23 21.66
CA PRO A 92 16.64 11.70 21.53
C PRO A 92 15.55 12.74 21.81
N GLU A 93 15.90 13.87 22.42
CA GLU A 93 14.96 14.96 22.76
C GLU A 93 14.67 15.87 21.56
N GLY A 94 15.46 15.79 20.49
CA GLY A 94 15.28 16.57 19.27
C GLY A 94 16.58 17.15 18.73
N TYR A 95 16.46 17.98 17.70
CA TYR A 95 17.59 18.68 17.10
C TYR A 95 18.17 19.74 18.03
N THR A 96 19.48 19.84 18.10
CA THR A 96 20.16 21.03 18.57
C THR A 96 19.92 22.20 17.61
N GLU A 97 20.16 23.43 18.02
CA GLU A 97 19.97 24.61 17.16
C GLU A 97 20.81 24.52 15.87
N GLY A 98 22.03 24.01 15.96
CA GLY A 98 22.89 23.80 14.78
C GLY A 98 22.36 22.76 13.82
N GLU A 99 21.90 21.63 14.34
CA GLU A 99 21.28 20.56 13.55
C GLU A 99 19.97 21.03 12.93
N ALA A 100 19.13 21.76 13.66
CA ALA A 100 17.89 22.31 13.14
C ALA A 100 18.13 23.31 11.98
N LYS A 101 19.16 24.17 12.11
CA LYS A 101 19.57 25.07 11.03
C LYS A 101 20.10 24.30 9.81
N ALA A 102 20.90 23.27 10.03
CA ALA A 102 21.44 22.42 8.98
C ALA A 102 20.31 21.67 8.25
N GLU A 103 19.35 21.08 8.99
CA GLU A 103 18.19 20.41 8.40
C GLU A 103 17.28 21.40 7.65
N ALA A 104 17.04 22.59 8.21
CA ALA A 104 16.28 23.63 7.54
C ALA A 104 16.94 24.11 6.22
N SER A 105 18.27 24.12 6.15
CA SER A 105 19.01 24.52 4.93
C SER A 105 18.87 23.52 3.77
N ARG A 106 18.42 22.30 4.03
CA ARG A 106 18.10 21.29 3.01
C ARG A 106 16.74 21.54 2.36
N CYS A 107 15.89 22.38 2.96
CA CYS A 107 14.52 22.59 2.55
C CYS A 107 14.43 23.36 1.22
N PHE A 108 13.75 22.82 0.23
CA PHE A 108 13.43 23.50 -1.02
C PHE A 108 12.11 24.29 -0.95
N LEU A 109 11.55 24.48 0.25
CA LEU A 109 10.24 25.08 0.51
C LEU A 109 9.09 24.36 -0.22
N CYS A 110 9.34 23.18 -0.77
CA CYS A 110 8.42 22.35 -1.55
C CYS A 110 7.70 23.10 -2.69
N ASP A 111 8.39 23.99 -3.36
CA ASP A 111 7.90 24.66 -4.56
C ASP A 111 7.97 23.78 -5.82
N CYS A 112 8.59 22.61 -5.75
CA CYS A 112 8.59 21.62 -6.83
C CYS A 112 7.33 20.73 -6.82
N ARG A 113 7.00 20.11 -7.98
CA ARG A 113 5.80 19.28 -8.16
C ARG A 113 6.09 17.78 -8.29
N ILE A 114 7.31 17.33 -8.09
CA ILE A 114 7.71 15.93 -8.28
C ILE A 114 6.80 14.96 -7.51
N CYS A 115 6.53 15.21 -6.23
CA CYS A 115 5.66 14.36 -5.44
C CYS A 115 4.20 14.40 -5.91
N TRP A 116 3.73 15.55 -6.42
CA TRP A 116 2.43 15.68 -7.05
C TRP A 116 2.32 14.77 -8.29
N GLU A 117 3.29 14.82 -9.18
CA GLU A 117 3.30 14.04 -10.42
C GLU A 117 3.34 12.53 -10.16
N ASN A 118 3.93 12.12 -9.04
CA ASN A 118 4.14 10.72 -8.70
C ASN A 118 3.17 10.13 -7.66
N CYS A 119 2.23 10.92 -7.13
CA CYS A 119 1.32 10.45 -6.07
C CYS A 119 -0.13 10.85 -6.35
N GLU A 120 -0.97 9.86 -6.62
CA GLU A 120 -2.40 10.06 -6.83
C GLU A 120 -3.11 10.64 -5.61
N MET A 121 -2.70 10.28 -4.39
CA MET A 121 -3.29 10.85 -3.16
C MET A 121 -3.07 12.36 -3.08
N ILE A 122 -1.85 12.84 -3.37
CA ILE A 122 -1.52 14.27 -3.38
C ILE A 122 -2.36 15.00 -4.44
N LYS A 123 -2.51 14.41 -5.65
CA LYS A 123 -3.37 14.94 -6.73
C LYS A 123 -4.83 14.97 -6.31
N TRP A 124 -5.33 13.90 -5.73
CA TRP A 124 -6.73 13.75 -5.31
C TRP A 124 -7.16 14.84 -4.32
N PHE A 125 -6.36 15.04 -3.28
CA PHE A 125 -6.65 16.04 -2.25
C PHE A 125 -6.16 17.44 -2.59
N ARG A 126 -5.35 17.60 -3.64
CA ARG A 126 -4.72 18.87 -4.05
C ARG A 126 -3.95 19.52 -2.90
N LYS A 127 -3.25 18.71 -2.10
CA LYS A 127 -2.51 19.17 -0.93
C LYS A 127 -1.05 18.75 -1.04
N MET A 128 -0.17 19.74 -1.12
CA MET A 128 1.28 19.52 -1.13
C MET A 128 1.79 19.12 0.25
N PRO A 129 2.97 18.45 0.34
CA PRO A 129 3.52 17.97 1.60
C PRO A 129 3.62 19.00 2.74
N PRO A 130 4.00 20.27 2.52
CA PRO A 130 4.04 21.26 3.60
C PRO A 130 2.68 21.48 4.26
N LYS A 131 1.62 21.53 3.44
CA LYS A 131 0.26 21.68 3.97
C LYS A 131 -0.18 20.45 4.75
N LEU A 132 0.12 19.26 4.25
CA LEU A 132 -0.16 18.01 4.97
C LEU A 132 0.58 17.96 6.31
N GLY A 133 1.84 18.41 6.36
CA GLY A 133 2.62 18.49 7.59
C GLY A 133 1.98 19.40 8.63
N VAL A 134 1.57 20.61 8.24
CA VAL A 134 0.86 21.56 9.13
C VAL A 134 -0.46 20.97 9.62
N GLU A 135 -1.23 20.34 8.74
CA GLU A 135 -2.52 19.72 9.10
C GLU A 135 -2.34 18.54 10.06
N VAL A 136 -1.34 17.67 9.83
CA VAL A 136 -1.03 16.55 10.76
C VAL A 136 -0.62 17.09 12.13
N TYR A 137 0.25 18.11 12.17
CA TYR A 137 0.64 18.74 13.44
C TYR A 137 -0.57 19.33 14.15
N THR A 138 -1.39 20.11 13.46
CA THR A 138 -2.60 20.72 14.05
C THR A 138 -3.55 19.67 14.57
N ASP A 139 -3.77 18.59 13.83
CA ASP A 139 -4.62 17.48 14.24
C ASP A 139 -4.09 16.77 15.49
N SER A 140 -2.77 16.61 15.64
CA SER A 140 -2.16 15.99 16.80
C SER A 140 -2.37 16.80 18.11
N GLN A 141 -2.61 18.12 17.97
CA GLN A 141 -2.93 19.02 19.09
C GLN A 141 -4.43 19.08 19.41
N SER A 142 -5.31 18.57 18.52
CA SER A 142 -6.77 18.78 18.60
C SER A 142 -7.49 17.88 19.63
N GLY A 143 -6.78 17.07 20.39
CA GLY A 143 -7.35 16.17 21.38
C GLY A 143 -7.88 14.85 20.82
N SER A 144 -8.60 14.10 21.62
CA SER A 144 -8.90 12.68 21.39
C SER A 144 -10.07 12.38 20.44
N SER A 145 -10.88 13.36 20.05
CA SER A 145 -12.08 13.11 19.24
C SER A 145 -11.78 13.15 17.73
N LEU A 146 -12.05 12.05 17.01
CA LEU A 146 -11.94 12.00 15.55
C LEU A 146 -12.84 13.01 14.85
N SER A 147 -14.00 13.32 15.39
CA SER A 147 -14.95 14.28 14.81
C SER A 147 -14.45 15.72 14.81
N LYS A 148 -13.47 16.03 15.65
CA LYS A 148 -12.85 17.35 15.74
C LYS A 148 -11.62 17.51 14.84
N ARG A 149 -11.17 16.43 14.17
CA ARG A 149 -9.99 16.42 13.33
C ARG A 149 -10.32 16.75 11.90
N SER A 150 -9.55 17.66 11.30
CA SER A 150 -9.73 18.12 9.90
C SER A 150 -9.13 17.15 8.89
N LEU A 151 -8.02 16.48 9.24
CA LEU A 151 -7.26 15.59 8.36
C LEU A 151 -7.62 14.13 8.62
N THR A 152 -8.83 13.68 8.26
CA THR A 152 -9.23 12.28 8.53
C THR A 152 -9.07 11.40 7.29
N ARG A 153 -9.61 11.85 6.16
CA ARG A 153 -9.67 11.04 4.95
C ARG A 153 -8.28 10.91 4.30
N GLU A 154 -7.47 11.95 4.32
CA GLU A 154 -6.11 11.98 3.80
C GLU A 154 -5.21 10.97 4.53
N THR A 155 -5.29 10.94 5.87
CA THR A 155 -4.51 10.03 6.71
C THR A 155 -4.63 8.59 6.28
N TYR A 156 -5.85 8.14 5.92
CA TYR A 156 -6.11 6.76 5.54
C TYR A 156 -6.15 6.51 4.03
N SER A 157 -5.97 7.55 3.22
CA SER A 157 -5.89 7.45 1.76
C SER A 157 -4.47 7.22 1.24
N CYS A 158 -3.48 7.14 2.10
CA CYS A 158 -2.09 6.86 1.74
C CYS A 158 -1.82 5.36 1.72
N ASN A 159 -1.24 4.84 0.63
CA ASN A 159 -0.80 3.43 0.54
C ASN A 159 0.51 3.16 1.32
N ILE A 160 1.17 4.17 1.86
CA ILE A 160 2.49 4.07 2.51
C ILE A 160 3.51 3.39 1.58
N CYS A 161 3.46 3.72 0.30
CA CYS A 161 4.28 3.08 -0.74
C CYS A 161 5.69 3.66 -0.88
N GLY A 162 6.01 4.79 -0.22
CA GLY A 162 7.32 5.44 -0.23
C GLY A 162 7.71 6.11 -1.56
N LYS A 163 6.85 6.14 -2.60
CA LYS A 163 7.21 6.74 -3.90
C LYS A 163 7.54 8.24 -3.77
N CYS A 164 6.80 8.99 -2.96
CA CYS A 164 7.07 10.40 -2.71
C CYS A 164 8.48 10.65 -2.16
N LYS A 165 8.93 9.79 -1.21
CA LYS A 165 10.28 9.83 -0.66
C LYS A 165 11.35 9.53 -1.71
N SER A 166 11.13 8.48 -2.53
CA SER A 166 12.14 8.02 -3.50
C SER A 166 12.39 9.01 -4.65
N VAL A 167 11.40 9.86 -4.99
CA VAL A 167 11.55 10.86 -6.05
C VAL A 167 11.93 12.24 -5.52
N CYS A 168 11.86 12.44 -4.20
CA CYS A 168 12.15 13.73 -3.59
C CYS A 168 13.66 13.87 -3.32
N PRO A 169 14.35 14.90 -3.86
CA PRO A 169 15.78 15.09 -3.64
C PRO A 169 16.16 15.41 -2.19
N VAL A 170 15.20 15.78 -1.35
CA VAL A 170 15.41 15.98 0.11
C VAL A 170 14.73 14.91 0.95
N GLY A 171 14.18 13.86 0.34
CA GLY A 171 13.65 12.69 1.02
C GLY A 171 12.37 12.93 1.82
N VAL A 172 11.50 13.88 1.41
CA VAL A 172 10.21 14.13 2.08
C VAL A 172 9.33 12.87 2.00
N ASP A 173 9.02 12.30 3.17
CA ASP A 173 8.26 11.05 3.30
C ASP A 173 6.84 11.34 3.78
N VAL A 174 5.91 11.53 2.83
CA VAL A 174 4.48 11.69 3.13
C VAL A 174 3.90 10.40 3.72
N GLY A 175 4.44 9.23 3.34
CA GLY A 175 4.03 7.95 3.92
C GLY A 175 4.29 7.88 5.42
N ALA A 176 5.49 8.26 5.87
CA ALA A 176 5.82 8.33 7.28
C ALA A 176 4.96 9.37 8.05
N LEU A 177 4.69 10.51 7.42
CA LEU A 177 3.80 11.54 8.00
C LEU A 177 2.37 11.00 8.22
N MET A 178 1.80 10.30 7.23
CA MET A 178 0.47 9.68 7.36
C MET A 178 0.48 8.53 8.37
N GLN A 179 1.57 7.77 8.45
CA GLN A 179 1.75 6.71 9.44
C GLN A 179 1.77 7.29 10.85
N PHE A 180 2.54 8.35 11.10
CA PHE A 180 2.51 9.08 12.38
C PHE A 180 1.09 9.53 12.75
N SER A 181 0.34 10.09 11.79
CA SER A 181 -1.05 10.50 12.01
C SER A 181 -1.96 9.32 12.40
N ARG A 182 -1.78 8.13 11.81
CA ARG A 182 -2.52 6.91 12.18
C ARG A 182 -2.21 6.46 13.60
N GLU A 183 -0.95 6.42 13.94
CA GLU A 183 -0.45 6.05 15.28
C GLU A 183 -0.96 6.99 16.36
N ASP A 184 -0.90 8.31 16.12
CA ASP A 184 -1.42 9.32 17.04
C ASP A 184 -2.94 9.18 17.22
N ARG A 185 -3.67 8.92 16.15
CA ARG A 185 -5.13 8.70 16.19
C ARG A 185 -5.49 7.46 17.00
N LEU A 186 -4.78 6.36 16.81
CA LEU A 186 -5.02 5.16 17.60
C LEU A 186 -4.65 5.38 19.07
N ARG A 187 -3.53 6.02 19.36
CA ARG A 187 -3.09 6.36 20.72
C ARG A 187 -4.12 7.21 21.45
N THR A 188 -4.70 8.21 20.79
CA THR A 188 -5.64 9.16 21.40
C THR A 188 -7.08 8.64 21.46
N ASN A 189 -7.51 7.85 20.48
CA ASN A 189 -8.89 7.31 20.42
C ASN A 189 -9.01 5.87 20.90
N LYS A 190 -7.88 5.17 21.10
CA LYS A 190 -7.80 3.79 21.61
C LYS A 190 -8.51 2.72 20.73
N ASN A 191 -9.11 3.09 19.62
CA ASN A 191 -9.84 2.19 18.74
C ASN A 191 -9.29 2.25 17.32
N ILE A 192 -9.11 1.09 16.71
CA ILE A 192 -8.79 0.97 15.28
C ILE A 192 -10.00 1.42 14.47
N PRO A 193 -9.83 2.24 13.42
CA PRO A 193 -10.93 2.59 12.52
C PRO A 193 -11.56 1.34 11.89
N ALA A 194 -12.87 1.32 11.75
CA ALA A 194 -13.63 0.17 11.28
C ALA A 194 -13.18 -0.41 9.93
N PHE A 195 -12.66 0.42 9.02
CA PHE A 195 -12.14 -0.06 7.72
C PHE A 195 -10.80 -0.81 7.82
N HIS A 196 -10.17 -0.86 8.98
CA HIS A 196 -9.02 -1.73 9.26
C HIS A 196 -9.43 -3.05 9.94
N ASP A 197 -10.64 -3.17 10.46
CA ASP A 197 -11.06 -4.26 11.33
C ASP A 197 -10.90 -5.63 10.66
N PHE A 198 -11.37 -5.76 9.41
CA PHE A 198 -11.19 -6.98 8.63
C PHE A 198 -9.72 -7.39 8.53
N TRP A 199 -8.84 -6.45 8.21
CA TRP A 199 -7.41 -6.73 8.03
C TRP A 199 -6.71 -7.10 9.32
N ILE A 200 -7.17 -6.55 10.44
CA ILE A 200 -6.70 -6.95 11.78
C ILE A 200 -7.19 -8.35 12.10
N GLY A 201 -8.42 -8.71 11.76
CA GLY A 201 -8.90 -10.09 11.86
C GLY A 201 -8.08 -11.06 11.01
N GLN A 202 -7.71 -10.68 9.78
CA GLN A 202 -6.79 -11.46 8.95
C GLN A 202 -5.38 -11.58 9.56
N PHE A 203 -4.88 -10.49 10.17
CA PHE A 203 -3.62 -10.54 10.91
C PHE A 203 -3.70 -11.53 12.07
N ASP A 204 -4.74 -11.46 12.89
CA ASP A 204 -4.94 -12.35 14.04
C ASP A 204 -5.03 -13.82 13.58
N PHE A 205 -5.80 -14.11 12.53
CA PHE A 205 -5.89 -15.45 11.93
C PHE A 205 -4.52 -15.98 11.46
N HIS A 206 -3.75 -15.19 10.74
CA HIS A 206 -2.42 -15.60 10.23
C HIS A 206 -1.32 -15.59 11.30
N THR A 207 -1.58 -15.06 12.48
CA THR A 207 -0.64 -15.11 13.61
C THR A 207 -1.07 -16.12 14.68
N SER A 208 -2.20 -16.80 14.51
CA SER A 208 -2.73 -17.82 15.42
C SER A 208 -3.09 -19.10 14.67
N GLU A 209 -4.33 -19.24 14.18
CA GLU A 209 -4.85 -20.48 13.61
C GLU A 209 -4.06 -20.96 12.38
N ALA A 210 -3.71 -20.06 11.45
CA ALA A 210 -2.93 -20.39 10.26
C ALA A 210 -1.41 -20.31 10.47
N PHE A 211 -0.95 -19.92 11.66
CA PHE A 211 0.48 -19.87 11.96
C PHE A 211 1.07 -21.28 12.05
N PHE A 212 2.24 -21.46 11.43
CA PHE A 212 3.02 -22.68 11.56
C PHE A 212 4.50 -22.38 11.40
N VAL A 213 5.33 -23.03 12.20
CA VAL A 213 6.78 -22.94 12.09
C VAL A 213 7.40 -24.30 12.37
N SER A 214 8.40 -24.65 11.57
CA SER A 214 9.21 -25.84 11.76
C SER A 214 10.61 -25.60 11.20
N PRO A 215 11.66 -26.00 11.90
CA PRO A 215 12.98 -26.16 11.28
C PRO A 215 12.92 -27.23 10.19
N SER A 216 14.04 -27.52 9.57
CA SER A 216 14.14 -28.65 8.65
C SER A 216 13.86 -29.97 9.36
N LYS A 217 13.55 -31.03 8.59
CA LYS A 217 13.13 -32.33 9.12
C LYS A 217 14.02 -32.83 10.25
N LYS A 218 13.41 -33.02 11.43
CA LYS A 218 14.02 -33.65 12.65
C LYS A 218 15.22 -32.88 13.24
N GLU A 219 15.44 -31.66 12.85
CA GLU A 219 16.47 -30.79 13.40
C GLU A 219 15.85 -29.73 14.32
N GLU A 220 16.62 -29.18 15.26
CA GLU A 220 16.17 -28.12 16.16
C GLU A 220 16.48 -26.72 15.55
N SER A 221 17.41 -26.65 14.60
CA SER A 221 17.85 -25.43 13.92
C SER A 221 17.92 -25.61 12.39
N CYS A 222 18.07 -24.53 11.66
CA CYS A 222 18.27 -24.51 10.23
C CYS A 222 19.12 -23.30 9.81
N GLU A 223 19.90 -23.42 8.73
CA GLU A 223 20.67 -22.29 8.18
C GLU A 223 19.77 -21.27 7.46
N TYR A 224 18.71 -21.78 6.82
CA TYR A 224 17.73 -20.97 6.07
C TYR A 224 16.32 -21.23 6.58
N LEU A 225 15.53 -20.16 6.71
CA LEU A 225 14.13 -20.21 7.10
C LEU A 225 13.26 -19.49 6.08
N PHE A 226 12.39 -20.22 5.41
CA PHE A 226 11.49 -19.64 4.41
C PHE A 226 10.31 -18.93 5.07
N PHE A 227 10.15 -17.64 4.80
CA PHE A 227 9.01 -16.83 5.20
C PHE A 227 8.22 -16.36 3.96
N PRO A 228 7.24 -17.16 3.49
CA PRO A 228 6.46 -16.82 2.28
C PRO A 228 5.53 -15.61 2.46
N GLY A 229 5.21 -15.26 3.72
CA GLY A 229 4.14 -14.32 4.06
C GLY A 229 2.76 -14.97 4.04
N CYS A 230 1.73 -14.21 4.47
CA CYS A 230 0.38 -14.73 4.65
C CYS A 230 -0.42 -14.80 3.35
N GLN A 231 -0.28 -13.81 2.45
CA GLN A 231 -1.13 -13.67 1.26
C GLN A 231 -0.75 -14.64 0.13
N LEU A 232 0.49 -15.09 0.06
CA LEU A 232 0.95 -15.95 -1.03
C LEU A 232 0.23 -17.30 -0.99
N GLY A 233 0.21 -17.97 0.18
CA GLY A 233 -0.48 -19.24 0.36
C GLY A 233 -2.00 -19.12 0.39
N ALA A 234 -2.54 -17.99 0.86
CA ALA A 234 -3.96 -17.72 0.80
C ALA A 234 -4.46 -17.53 -0.64
N ALA A 235 -3.65 -16.91 -1.50
CA ALA A 235 -3.96 -16.75 -2.92
C ALA A 235 -3.83 -18.07 -3.70
N GLU A 236 -2.77 -18.86 -3.44
CA GLU A 236 -2.49 -20.12 -4.11
C GLU A 236 -1.56 -20.99 -3.23
N PRO A 237 -2.04 -22.11 -2.68
CA PRO A 237 -1.23 -22.97 -1.80
C PRO A 237 0.08 -23.44 -2.44
N ASP A 238 0.08 -23.74 -3.74
CA ASP A 238 1.25 -24.20 -4.46
C ASP A 238 2.36 -23.14 -4.56
N HIS A 239 2.04 -21.86 -4.42
CA HIS A 239 3.04 -20.80 -4.32
C HIS A 239 3.87 -20.83 -3.01
N VAL A 240 3.45 -21.61 -2.04
CA VAL A 240 4.20 -21.84 -0.80
C VAL A 240 4.79 -23.26 -0.79
N LEU A 241 3.98 -24.26 -1.11
CA LEU A 241 4.36 -25.67 -0.97
C LEU A 241 5.45 -26.09 -1.95
N LYS A 242 5.34 -25.70 -3.23
CA LYS A 242 6.33 -26.05 -4.25
C LYS A 242 7.68 -25.32 -4.04
N PRO A 243 7.72 -23.98 -3.82
CA PRO A 243 8.97 -23.33 -3.45
C PRO A 243 9.61 -23.89 -2.18
N TYR A 244 8.81 -24.23 -1.17
CA TYR A 244 9.35 -24.83 0.04
C TYR A 244 9.98 -26.22 -0.23
N ASN A 245 9.38 -27.04 -1.12
CA ASN A 245 9.99 -28.29 -1.54
C ASN A 245 11.38 -28.07 -2.14
N TYR A 246 11.47 -27.11 -3.07
CA TYR A 246 12.75 -26.72 -3.68
C TYR A 246 13.77 -26.24 -2.63
N LEU A 247 13.37 -25.35 -1.72
CA LEU A 247 14.27 -24.84 -0.69
C LEU A 247 14.70 -25.91 0.32
N GLN A 248 13.80 -26.83 0.64
CA GLN A 248 14.14 -27.96 1.53
C GLN A 248 15.13 -28.91 0.88
N GLU A 249 14.97 -29.22 -0.41
CA GLU A 249 15.87 -30.14 -1.13
C GLU A 249 17.25 -29.52 -1.36
N LYS A 250 17.32 -28.23 -1.70
CA LYS A 250 18.59 -27.56 -2.04
C LYS A 250 19.35 -27.03 -0.83
N PHE A 251 18.65 -26.55 0.20
CA PHE A 251 19.22 -25.78 1.30
C PHE A 251 18.86 -26.35 2.68
N ASN A 252 18.16 -27.48 2.75
CA ASN A 252 17.62 -28.02 4.00
C ASN A 252 16.88 -26.95 4.83
N ALA A 253 16.13 -26.08 4.16
CA ALA A 253 15.48 -24.94 4.79
C ALA A 253 14.32 -25.34 5.71
N GLY A 254 14.16 -24.64 6.83
CA GLY A 254 12.93 -24.61 7.61
C GLY A 254 11.88 -23.71 6.98
N ILE A 255 10.70 -23.63 7.60
CA ILE A 255 9.61 -22.77 7.14
C ILE A 255 8.89 -22.10 8.31
N MET A 256 8.53 -20.82 8.14
CA MET A 256 7.64 -20.08 9.04
C MET A 256 6.51 -19.45 8.23
N VAL A 257 5.31 -20.00 8.31
CA VAL A 257 4.09 -19.44 7.71
C VAL A 257 3.42 -18.53 8.73
N GLY A 258 3.20 -17.28 8.35
CA GLY A 258 2.61 -16.29 9.25
C GLY A 258 2.51 -14.90 8.63
N CYS A 259 2.07 -13.92 9.42
CA CYS A 259 1.98 -12.53 8.99
C CYS A 259 3.17 -11.70 9.50
N CYS A 260 3.76 -10.89 8.62
CA CYS A 260 4.84 -9.96 8.99
C CYS A 260 4.38 -8.78 9.87
N GLY A 261 3.06 -8.57 10.02
CA GLY A 261 2.50 -7.46 10.78
C GLY A 261 2.07 -6.26 9.94
N ALA A 262 2.13 -6.35 8.61
CA ALA A 262 1.72 -5.25 7.73
C ALA A 262 0.32 -4.66 8.05
N PRO A 263 -0.75 -5.44 8.33
CA PRO A 263 -2.04 -4.87 8.71
C PRO A 263 -2.00 -4.01 9.98
N ALA A 264 -1.28 -4.45 11.01
CA ALA A 264 -1.08 -3.68 12.24
C ALA A 264 -0.26 -2.40 11.97
N TYR A 265 0.81 -2.51 11.16
CA TYR A 265 1.59 -1.36 10.71
C TYR A 265 0.69 -0.34 10.01
N TRP A 266 -0.09 -0.75 9.01
CA TRP A 266 -0.98 0.15 8.27
C TRP A 266 -2.09 0.76 9.12
N ALA A 267 -2.55 0.07 10.15
CA ALA A 267 -3.53 0.59 11.09
C ALA A 267 -2.94 1.61 12.08
N GLY A 268 -1.61 1.66 12.21
CA GLY A 268 -0.91 2.43 13.25
C GLY A 268 -0.87 1.74 14.61
N ASP A 269 -1.15 0.42 14.66
CA ASP A 269 -1.15 -0.37 15.90
C ASP A 269 0.26 -0.84 16.25
N LYS A 270 1.03 0.08 16.82
CA LYS A 270 2.41 -0.18 17.26
C LYS A 270 2.53 -1.33 18.24
N LYS A 271 1.55 -1.47 19.15
CA LYS A 271 1.62 -2.50 20.18
C LYS A 271 1.50 -3.89 19.54
N ARG A 272 0.43 -4.10 18.75
CA ARG A 272 0.20 -5.38 18.06
C ARG A 272 1.35 -5.74 17.14
N LEU A 273 1.91 -4.75 16.43
CA LEU A 273 3.08 -4.93 15.59
C LEU A 273 4.30 -5.35 16.39
N ALA A 274 4.62 -4.64 17.47
CA ALA A 274 5.76 -4.93 18.34
C ALA A 274 5.65 -6.32 18.99
N ASP A 275 4.48 -6.68 19.50
CA ASP A 275 4.23 -8.00 20.10
C ASP A 275 4.47 -9.13 19.07
N ASN A 276 4.03 -8.95 17.81
CA ASN A 276 4.26 -9.93 16.74
C ASN A 276 5.75 -10.02 16.35
N ILE A 277 6.42 -8.90 16.20
CA ILE A 277 7.85 -8.85 15.86
C ILE A 277 8.69 -9.50 16.95
N GLU A 278 8.38 -9.26 18.21
CA GLU A 278 9.10 -9.88 19.33
C GLU A 278 8.89 -11.40 19.38
N ARG A 279 7.67 -11.86 19.10
CA ARG A 279 7.39 -13.30 18.97
C ARG A 279 8.22 -13.91 17.84
N ILE A 280 8.26 -13.27 16.66
CA ILE A 280 9.05 -13.76 15.51
C ILE A 280 10.54 -13.74 15.86
N ARG A 281 11.04 -12.69 16.53
CA ARG A 281 12.44 -12.60 16.98
C ARG A 281 12.80 -13.71 17.97
N SER A 282 11.91 -14.04 18.90
CA SER A 282 12.10 -15.13 19.84
C SER A 282 12.23 -16.48 19.11
N ILE A 283 11.35 -16.74 18.15
CA ILE A 283 11.40 -17.97 17.33
C ILE A 283 12.70 -18.02 16.50
N TRP A 284 13.05 -16.92 15.85
CA TRP A 284 14.28 -16.82 15.05
C TRP A 284 15.54 -17.05 15.90
N ASN A 285 15.58 -16.50 17.12
CA ASN A 285 16.68 -16.75 18.07
C ASN A 285 16.74 -18.22 18.50
N SER A 286 15.59 -18.88 18.75
CA SER A 286 15.56 -20.30 19.16
C SER A 286 16.01 -21.25 18.05
N MET A 287 16.01 -20.81 16.79
CA MET A 287 16.48 -21.53 15.62
C MET A 287 17.93 -21.18 15.21
N GLU A 288 18.72 -20.61 16.12
CA GLU A 288 20.11 -20.21 15.89
C GLU A 288 20.29 -19.13 14.82
N ARG A 289 19.28 -18.26 14.65
CA ARG A 289 19.32 -17.09 13.78
C ARG A 289 19.52 -17.39 12.29
N PRO A 290 18.66 -18.21 11.66
CA PRO A 290 18.78 -18.54 10.26
C PRO A 290 18.67 -17.31 9.35
N THR A 291 19.24 -17.42 8.14
CA THR A 291 18.96 -16.47 7.06
C THR A 291 17.50 -16.62 6.64
N LEU A 292 16.72 -15.52 6.64
CA LEU A 292 15.33 -15.56 6.18
C LEU A 292 15.24 -15.43 4.66
N ILE A 293 14.49 -16.34 4.03
CA ILE A 293 14.18 -16.29 2.60
C ILE A 293 12.77 -15.73 2.44
N PHE A 294 12.62 -14.65 1.68
CA PHE A 294 11.34 -13.99 1.44
C PHE A 294 10.84 -14.22 0.01
N ALA A 295 9.53 -14.48 -0.13
CA ALA A 295 8.81 -14.46 -1.39
C ALA A 295 7.93 -13.21 -1.56
N CYS A 296 7.79 -12.40 -0.52
CA CYS A 296 6.98 -11.18 -0.51
C CYS A 296 7.86 -9.98 -0.18
N ALA A 297 8.00 -9.06 -1.15
CA ALA A 297 8.79 -7.84 -0.98
C ALA A 297 8.28 -6.94 0.17
N TYR A 298 6.98 -6.99 0.49
CA TYR A 298 6.46 -6.23 1.65
C TYR A 298 6.91 -6.84 2.97
N CYS A 299 6.88 -8.17 3.10
CA CYS A 299 7.39 -8.84 4.29
C CYS A 299 8.87 -8.53 4.50
N GLU A 300 9.68 -8.68 3.47
CA GLU A 300 11.10 -8.34 3.51
C GLU A 300 11.34 -6.90 3.97
N ASN A 301 10.59 -5.94 3.43
CA ASN A 301 10.70 -4.53 3.81
C ASN A 301 10.32 -4.28 5.28
N ILE A 302 9.28 -4.93 5.81
CA ILE A 302 8.90 -4.83 7.24
C ILE A 302 10.02 -5.39 8.13
N PHE A 303 10.59 -6.54 7.76
CA PHE A 303 11.69 -7.11 8.53
C PHE A 303 12.96 -6.26 8.44
N ARG A 304 13.28 -5.71 7.27
CA ARG A 304 14.40 -4.76 7.13
C ARG A 304 14.25 -3.53 8.02
N LEU A 305 13.00 -3.05 8.18
CA LEU A 305 12.70 -1.89 9.02
C LEU A 305 12.76 -2.21 10.52
N LEU A 306 12.22 -3.37 10.95
CA LEU A 306 11.97 -3.68 12.36
C LEU A 306 12.92 -4.72 12.97
N MET A 307 13.61 -5.47 12.13
CA MET A 307 14.60 -6.49 12.48
C MET A 307 15.84 -6.41 11.57
N PRO A 308 16.54 -5.24 11.53
CA PRO A 308 17.67 -5.03 10.62
C PRO A 308 18.84 -5.98 10.85
N GLU A 309 18.88 -6.65 12.00
CA GLU A 309 19.87 -7.67 12.35
C GLU A 309 19.70 -8.99 11.56
N ILE A 310 18.55 -9.21 10.93
CA ILE A 310 18.28 -10.45 10.19
C ILE A 310 18.95 -10.40 8.81
N LYS A 311 19.68 -11.45 8.48
CA LYS A 311 20.14 -11.73 7.12
C LYS A 311 18.95 -12.13 6.25
N GLN A 312 18.80 -11.45 5.11
CA GLN A 312 17.64 -11.61 4.23
C GLN A 312 18.09 -12.00 2.82
N GLU A 313 17.37 -12.94 2.22
CA GLU A 313 17.55 -13.40 0.83
C GLU A 313 16.19 -13.43 0.12
N SER A 314 16.17 -13.11 -1.17
CA SER A 314 14.97 -13.26 -1.97
C SER A 314 14.86 -14.67 -2.55
N LEU A 315 13.69 -15.28 -2.46
CA LEU A 315 13.38 -16.55 -3.14
C LEU A 315 13.70 -16.47 -4.62
N TYR A 316 13.31 -15.37 -5.27
CA TYR A 316 13.50 -15.21 -6.72
C TYR A 316 14.97 -15.07 -7.11
N THR A 317 15.78 -14.45 -6.27
CA THR A 317 17.24 -14.36 -6.46
C THR A 317 17.89 -15.74 -6.34
N LEU A 318 17.46 -16.55 -5.37
CA LEU A 318 17.98 -17.93 -5.21
C LEU A 318 17.58 -18.81 -6.39
N MET A 319 16.31 -18.73 -6.82
CA MET A 319 15.82 -19.49 -7.97
C MET A 319 16.49 -19.06 -9.28
N ALA A 320 16.80 -17.78 -9.44
CA ALA A 320 17.50 -17.27 -10.61
C ALA A 320 18.97 -17.73 -10.70
N LYS A 321 19.59 -18.09 -9.58
CA LYS A 321 20.94 -18.68 -9.55
C LYS A 321 20.96 -20.17 -9.95
N ASP A 322 19.79 -20.84 -9.99
CA ASP A 322 19.65 -22.25 -10.35
C ASP A 322 19.21 -22.38 -11.81
N ASP A 323 20.15 -22.70 -12.70
CA ASP A 323 19.88 -22.82 -14.14
C ASP A 323 18.97 -24.01 -14.49
N SER A 324 18.72 -24.94 -13.56
CA SER A 324 17.77 -26.03 -13.77
C SER A 324 16.31 -25.56 -13.74
N ILE A 325 16.04 -24.35 -13.21
CA ILE A 325 14.70 -23.76 -13.17
C ILE A 325 14.42 -23.08 -14.51
N VAL A 326 13.55 -23.69 -15.30
CA VAL A 326 13.05 -23.16 -16.57
C VAL A 326 11.54 -22.95 -16.46
N PRO A 327 11.07 -21.70 -16.25
CA PRO A 327 9.64 -21.43 -16.12
C PRO A 327 8.87 -21.67 -17.42
N ALA A 328 7.58 -22.01 -17.31
CA ALA A 328 6.68 -22.13 -18.45
C ALA A 328 6.46 -20.76 -19.13
N ARG A 329 6.39 -20.76 -20.46
CA ARG A 329 6.09 -19.57 -21.25
C ARG A 329 4.58 -19.35 -21.30
N LEU A 330 4.05 -18.56 -20.36
CA LEU A 330 2.62 -18.25 -20.30
C LEU A 330 2.21 -17.12 -21.27
N PHE A 331 3.16 -16.24 -21.66
CA PHE A 331 2.95 -15.12 -22.55
C PHE A 331 4.05 -15.05 -23.62
N GLU A 332 3.75 -14.53 -24.80
CA GLU A 332 4.79 -14.19 -25.79
C GLU A 332 5.53 -12.91 -25.37
N SER A 333 4.78 -11.92 -24.91
CA SER A 333 5.31 -10.68 -24.36
C SER A 333 4.47 -10.25 -23.16
N ALA A 334 5.09 -9.61 -22.17
CA ALA A 334 4.42 -9.11 -20.97
C ALA A 334 5.13 -7.87 -20.43
N ALA A 335 4.39 -7.01 -19.73
CA ALA A 335 4.99 -5.91 -19.00
C ALA A 335 5.36 -6.35 -17.59
N MET A 336 6.54 -5.95 -17.12
CA MET A 336 7.01 -6.22 -15.77
C MET A 336 6.45 -5.19 -14.80
N PHE A 337 5.66 -5.62 -13.83
CA PHE A 337 5.15 -4.74 -12.79
C PHE A 337 5.86 -5.01 -11.46
N ASP A 338 6.81 -4.16 -11.14
CA ASP A 338 7.54 -4.22 -9.87
C ASP A 338 6.67 -3.70 -8.71
N PRO A 339 6.50 -4.48 -7.63
CA PRO A 339 5.83 -4.00 -6.42
C PRO A 339 6.52 -2.76 -5.83
N CYS A 340 5.74 -1.85 -5.28
CA CYS A 340 6.27 -0.61 -4.71
C CYS A 340 7.32 -0.84 -3.60
N THR A 341 7.25 -1.97 -2.90
CA THR A 341 8.16 -2.35 -1.82
C THR A 341 9.45 -3.02 -2.29
N ALA A 342 9.51 -3.46 -3.54
CA ALA A 342 10.75 -3.99 -4.14
C ALA A 342 11.61 -2.89 -4.79
N ARG A 343 11.26 -1.61 -4.65
CA ARG A 343 11.96 -0.48 -5.30
C ARG A 343 13.45 -0.47 -5.04
N ASP A 344 13.83 -0.72 -3.81
CA ASP A 344 15.22 -0.64 -3.34
C ASP A 344 15.94 -2.00 -3.39
N ASP A 345 15.24 -3.06 -3.81
CA ASP A 345 15.78 -4.40 -3.96
C ASP A 345 15.99 -4.76 -5.44
N LYS A 346 17.14 -4.34 -5.96
CA LYS A 346 17.51 -4.61 -7.34
C LYS A 346 17.78 -6.09 -7.61
N THR A 347 18.28 -6.82 -6.62
CA THR A 347 18.58 -8.25 -6.78
C THR A 347 17.30 -9.08 -6.93
N MET A 348 16.26 -8.76 -6.18
CA MET A 348 14.93 -9.37 -6.35
C MET A 348 14.36 -9.05 -7.74
N GLN A 349 14.42 -7.76 -8.17
CA GLN A 349 13.94 -7.34 -9.49
C GLN A 349 14.66 -8.08 -10.62
N GLU A 350 15.99 -8.18 -10.56
CA GLU A 350 16.82 -8.89 -11.53
C GLU A 350 16.53 -10.39 -11.55
N GLY A 351 16.39 -11.01 -10.37
CA GLY A 351 16.04 -12.43 -10.26
C GLY A 351 14.73 -12.77 -10.96
N VAL A 352 13.70 -11.94 -10.81
CA VAL A 352 12.41 -12.12 -11.50
C VAL A 352 12.57 -11.97 -13.03
N ARG A 353 13.36 -11.00 -13.49
CA ARG A 353 13.63 -10.79 -14.92
C ARG A 353 14.39 -11.95 -15.55
N ILE A 354 15.37 -12.50 -14.83
CA ILE A 354 16.11 -13.70 -15.26
C ILE A 354 15.16 -14.89 -15.43
N LEU A 355 14.29 -15.14 -14.45
CA LEU A 355 13.30 -16.22 -14.52
C LEU A 355 12.33 -16.03 -15.69
N ALA A 356 11.77 -14.83 -15.86
CA ALA A 356 10.86 -14.55 -16.97
C ALA A 356 11.57 -14.63 -18.33
N GLY A 357 12.83 -14.20 -18.41
CA GLY A 357 13.67 -14.31 -19.61
C GLY A 357 13.97 -15.77 -19.99
N ARG A 358 14.22 -16.65 -19.02
CA ARG A 358 14.40 -18.10 -19.27
C ARG A 358 13.15 -18.76 -19.86
N ALA A 359 11.96 -18.25 -19.51
CA ALA A 359 10.72 -18.67 -20.16
C ALA A 359 10.59 -18.20 -21.61
N GLY A 360 11.50 -17.37 -22.11
CA GLY A 360 11.44 -16.80 -23.45
C GLY A 360 10.37 -15.72 -23.64
N VAL A 361 9.96 -15.04 -22.56
CA VAL A 361 9.01 -13.92 -22.62
C VAL A 361 9.73 -12.63 -22.98
N ALA A 362 9.20 -11.90 -23.98
CA ALA A 362 9.67 -10.55 -24.29
C ALA A 362 9.14 -9.55 -23.25
N ILE A 363 10.03 -9.04 -22.38
CA ILE A 363 9.66 -8.16 -21.27
C ILE A 363 9.61 -6.71 -21.73
N GLU A 364 8.51 -6.02 -21.40
CA GLU A 364 8.38 -4.56 -21.47
C GLU A 364 8.59 -3.98 -20.08
N GLU A 365 9.48 -2.98 -19.97
CA GLU A 365 9.65 -2.21 -18.75
C GLU A 365 8.66 -1.03 -18.75
N LEU A 366 7.99 -0.81 -17.61
CA LEU A 366 7.07 0.32 -17.48
C LEU A 366 7.83 1.63 -17.25
N ASP A 367 7.38 2.72 -17.87
CA ASP A 367 8.03 4.06 -17.81
C ASP A 367 8.17 4.59 -16.38
N ASN A 368 7.24 4.27 -15.49
CA ASN A 368 7.29 4.72 -14.10
C ASN A 368 7.12 3.52 -13.15
N PRO A 369 8.18 2.71 -13.00
CA PRO A 369 8.14 1.48 -12.22
C PRO A 369 7.96 1.74 -10.71
N ASN A 370 7.66 0.68 -9.98
CA ASN A 370 7.53 0.67 -8.52
C ASN A 370 6.46 1.63 -7.96
N ARG A 371 5.39 1.89 -8.72
CA ARG A 371 4.20 2.58 -8.20
C ARG A 371 3.26 1.57 -7.54
N CYS A 372 2.51 2.03 -6.53
CA CYS A 372 1.59 1.17 -5.81
C CYS A 372 0.44 0.69 -6.71
N CYS A 373 0.10 -0.60 -6.62
CA CYS A 373 -1.08 -1.18 -7.28
C CYS A 373 -2.42 -0.75 -6.64
N GLY A 374 -2.38 -0.10 -5.47
CA GLY A 374 -3.57 0.32 -4.72
C GLY A 374 -3.89 -0.51 -3.47
N TYR A 375 -3.31 -1.69 -3.31
CA TYR A 375 -3.64 -2.60 -2.21
C TYR A 375 -3.22 -2.10 -0.83
N GLY A 376 -2.02 -1.52 -0.71
CA GLY A 376 -1.42 -1.16 0.58
C GLY A 376 -2.22 -0.12 1.37
N GLY A 377 -1.99 -0.06 2.70
CA GLY A 377 -2.53 0.96 3.59
C GLY A 377 -4.02 0.85 3.91
N HIS A 378 -4.70 -0.24 3.50
CA HIS A 378 -6.15 -0.44 3.62
C HIS A 378 -6.99 0.65 2.94
N MET A 379 -6.42 1.31 1.93
CA MET A 379 -7.01 2.49 1.29
C MET A 379 -8.32 2.16 0.55
N ARG A 380 -8.50 0.93 0.06
CA ARG A 380 -9.69 0.50 -0.70
C ARG A 380 -11.00 0.86 0.01
N LEU A 381 -11.09 0.63 1.32
CA LEU A 381 -12.28 0.93 2.11
C LEU A 381 -12.31 2.37 2.63
N ALA A 382 -11.16 2.96 2.86
CA ALA A 382 -11.05 4.33 3.36
C ALA A 382 -11.39 5.38 2.28
N ASN A 383 -10.97 5.11 1.05
CA ASN A 383 -11.20 6.00 -0.11
C ASN A 383 -11.38 5.19 -1.40
N PRO A 384 -12.57 4.58 -1.61
CA PRO A 384 -12.83 3.75 -2.78
C PRO A 384 -12.61 4.47 -4.11
N GLY A 385 -12.98 5.78 -4.20
CA GLY A 385 -12.80 6.56 -5.43
C GLY A 385 -11.33 6.71 -5.83
N LEU A 386 -10.45 7.01 -4.87
CA LEU A 386 -9.01 7.08 -5.13
C LEU A 386 -8.43 5.69 -5.45
N TYR A 387 -8.93 4.63 -4.81
CA TYR A 387 -8.54 3.26 -5.14
C TYR A 387 -8.84 2.93 -6.60
N GLU A 388 -10.04 3.25 -7.09
CA GLU A 388 -10.41 3.04 -8.50
C GLU A 388 -9.51 3.83 -9.44
N GLU A 389 -9.20 5.09 -9.14
CA GLU A 389 -8.30 5.91 -9.95
C GLU A 389 -6.89 5.32 -10.01
N ILE A 390 -6.33 4.91 -8.87
CA ILE A 390 -5.00 4.28 -8.82
C ILE A 390 -4.97 3.00 -9.63
N THR A 391 -5.93 2.10 -9.38
CA THR A 391 -5.96 0.78 -10.03
C THR A 391 -6.15 0.91 -11.54
N LYS A 392 -7.02 1.85 -11.98
CA LYS A 392 -7.20 2.17 -13.40
C LYS A 392 -5.90 2.64 -14.03
N HIS A 393 -5.24 3.65 -13.47
CA HIS A 393 -3.97 4.17 -14.01
C HIS A 393 -2.87 3.10 -14.08
N ARG A 394 -2.87 2.12 -13.15
CA ARG A 394 -1.89 1.03 -13.21
C ARG A 394 -2.26 -0.03 -14.23
N ASN A 395 -3.55 -0.30 -14.39
CA ASN A 395 -4.04 -1.24 -15.38
C ASN A 395 -3.78 -0.75 -16.80
N ASP A 396 -3.94 0.55 -17.00
CA ASP A 396 -3.80 1.23 -18.30
C ASP A 396 -2.33 1.58 -18.64
N ALA A 397 -1.36 1.28 -17.76
CA ALA A 397 0.05 1.64 -17.98
C ALA A 397 0.72 0.83 -19.11
N SER A 398 0.17 -0.32 -19.50
CA SER A 398 0.53 -1.10 -20.69
C SER A 398 -0.67 -1.92 -21.12
N ASP A 399 -0.81 -2.18 -22.42
CA ASP A 399 -1.84 -3.07 -22.97
C ASP A 399 -1.48 -4.56 -22.83
N LYS A 400 -0.20 -4.87 -22.55
CA LYS A 400 0.28 -6.24 -22.40
C LYS A 400 -0.19 -6.89 -21.09
N PRO A 401 -0.23 -8.23 -21.02
CA PRO A 401 -0.31 -8.96 -19.77
C PRO A 401 0.77 -8.53 -18.79
N TYR A 402 0.50 -8.66 -17.48
CA TYR A 402 1.50 -8.34 -16.46
C TYR A 402 2.15 -9.59 -15.88
N ILE A 403 3.47 -9.51 -15.67
CA ILE A 403 4.19 -10.41 -14.76
C ILE A 403 4.45 -9.64 -13.46
N VAL A 404 4.05 -10.24 -12.34
CA VAL A 404 4.21 -9.69 -10.99
C VAL A 404 4.88 -10.71 -10.07
N TYR A 405 5.38 -10.25 -8.93
CA TYR A 405 5.94 -11.10 -7.87
C TYR A 405 5.42 -10.68 -6.47
N CYS A 406 4.19 -10.21 -6.44
CA CYS A 406 3.42 -9.91 -5.24
C CYS A 406 1.99 -10.44 -5.42
N ALA A 407 1.54 -11.31 -4.52
CA ALA A 407 0.20 -11.90 -4.57
C ALA A 407 -0.91 -10.85 -4.58
N ASN A 408 -0.75 -9.78 -3.80
CA ASN A 408 -1.73 -8.68 -3.74
C ASN A 408 -1.81 -7.90 -5.06
N CYS A 409 -0.68 -7.66 -5.74
CA CYS A 409 -0.67 -7.01 -7.05
C CYS A 409 -1.38 -7.88 -8.09
N ARG A 410 -1.10 -9.21 -8.10
CA ARG A 410 -1.76 -10.18 -8.97
C ARG A 410 -3.28 -10.13 -8.79
N GLU A 411 -3.74 -10.16 -7.54
CA GLU A 411 -5.17 -10.12 -7.23
C GLU A 411 -5.82 -8.83 -7.70
N VAL A 412 -5.24 -7.67 -7.39
CA VAL A 412 -5.76 -6.36 -7.81
C VAL A 412 -5.91 -6.28 -9.33
N PHE A 413 -4.88 -6.67 -10.09
CA PHE A 413 -4.93 -6.60 -11.55
C PHE A 413 -5.94 -7.56 -12.15
N ARG A 414 -5.99 -8.80 -11.68
CA ARG A 414 -6.96 -9.79 -12.16
C ARG A 414 -8.41 -9.40 -11.83
N GLN A 415 -8.66 -8.82 -10.64
CA GLN A 415 -9.98 -8.27 -10.29
C GLN A 415 -10.41 -7.12 -11.21
N LYS A 416 -9.45 -6.41 -11.81
CA LYS A 416 -9.69 -5.35 -12.80
C LYS A 416 -9.69 -5.84 -14.26
N GLY A 417 -9.71 -7.14 -14.47
CA GLY A 417 -9.76 -7.75 -15.79
C GLY A 417 -8.43 -7.75 -16.55
N LYS A 418 -7.31 -7.40 -15.90
CA LYS A 418 -5.98 -7.49 -16.51
C LYS A 418 -5.49 -8.94 -16.50
N GLU A 419 -5.03 -9.41 -17.64
CA GLU A 419 -4.31 -10.68 -17.69
C GLU A 419 -2.99 -10.52 -16.93
N CYS A 420 -2.80 -11.32 -15.88
CA CYS A 420 -1.70 -11.16 -14.94
C CYS A 420 -1.28 -12.50 -14.35
N ALA A 421 0.03 -12.79 -14.43
CA ALA A 421 0.66 -13.96 -13.83
C ALA A 421 1.60 -13.53 -12.69
N HIS A 422 1.60 -14.29 -11.61
CA HIS A 422 2.70 -14.26 -10.65
C HIS A 422 3.88 -15.02 -11.23
N ILE A 423 5.12 -14.59 -10.98
CA ILE A 423 6.30 -15.33 -11.49
C ILE A 423 6.30 -16.81 -11.09
N LEU A 424 5.74 -17.16 -9.92
CA LEU A 424 5.60 -18.54 -9.48
C LEU A 424 4.52 -19.32 -10.27
N ASP A 425 3.55 -18.65 -10.91
CA ASP A 425 2.64 -19.30 -11.85
C ASP A 425 3.44 -19.85 -13.04
N MET A 426 4.43 -19.09 -13.52
CA MET A 426 5.31 -19.50 -14.60
C MET A 426 6.28 -20.60 -14.16
N VAL A 427 6.92 -20.45 -12.99
CA VAL A 427 7.89 -21.42 -12.47
C VAL A 427 7.26 -22.80 -12.25
N TYR A 428 5.99 -22.85 -11.84
CA TYR A 428 5.31 -24.08 -11.47
C TYR A 428 4.17 -24.48 -12.40
N ASP A 429 4.04 -23.81 -13.55
CA ASP A 429 3.03 -24.05 -14.57
C ASP A 429 1.60 -24.12 -14.00
N ILE A 430 1.22 -23.05 -13.28
CA ILE A 430 -0.10 -22.94 -12.64
C ILE A 430 -1.10 -22.34 -13.63
N ASP A 431 -2.25 -22.97 -13.76
CA ASP A 431 -3.30 -22.53 -14.70
C ASP A 431 -3.86 -21.15 -14.31
N LEU A 432 -3.67 -20.17 -15.19
CA LEU A 432 -4.18 -18.81 -15.02
C LEU A 432 -5.71 -18.70 -15.17
N LYS A 433 -6.37 -19.69 -15.74
CA LYS A 433 -7.83 -19.71 -15.88
C LYS A 433 -8.54 -20.02 -14.56
N LYS A 434 -7.81 -20.48 -13.57
CA LYS A 434 -8.33 -20.70 -12.22
C LYS A 434 -8.93 -19.40 -11.68
N CYS A 435 -10.16 -19.46 -11.16
CA CYS A 435 -10.83 -18.31 -10.57
C CYS A 435 -9.99 -17.71 -9.42
N LEU A 436 -10.12 -16.40 -9.23
CA LEU A 436 -9.55 -15.78 -8.03
C LEU A 436 -10.21 -16.37 -6.78
N PRO A 437 -9.44 -16.63 -5.71
CA PRO A 437 -10.01 -17.16 -4.49
C PRO A 437 -10.94 -16.12 -3.83
N THR A 438 -12.10 -16.59 -3.39
CA THR A 438 -13.00 -15.82 -2.51
C THR A 438 -12.36 -15.64 -1.12
N LEU A 439 -12.90 -14.78 -0.28
CA LEU A 439 -12.42 -14.61 1.10
C LEU A 439 -12.44 -15.94 1.88
N LYS A 440 -13.47 -16.77 1.66
CA LYS A 440 -13.58 -18.12 2.23
C LYS A 440 -12.46 -19.03 1.73
N SER A 441 -12.27 -19.09 0.41
CA SER A 441 -11.20 -19.92 -0.19
C SER A 441 -9.81 -19.48 0.26
N GLN A 442 -9.57 -18.18 0.48
CA GLN A 442 -8.30 -17.68 1.00
C GLN A 442 -8.01 -18.22 2.41
N LYS A 443 -9.02 -18.27 3.28
CA LYS A 443 -8.90 -18.87 4.62
C LYS A 443 -8.63 -20.37 4.53
N GLU A 444 -9.41 -21.08 3.71
CA GLU A 444 -9.25 -22.53 3.47
C GLU A 444 -7.87 -22.87 2.90
N ASN A 445 -7.38 -22.10 1.92
CA ASN A 445 -6.05 -22.26 1.32
C ASN A 445 -4.93 -22.09 2.36
N ALA A 446 -5.04 -21.07 3.23
CA ALA A 446 -4.04 -20.85 4.27
C ALA A 446 -3.98 -22.02 5.27
N LEU A 447 -5.13 -22.57 5.65
CA LEU A 447 -5.21 -23.76 6.51
C LEU A 447 -4.73 -25.02 5.80
N GLU A 448 -4.99 -25.17 4.49
CA GLU A 448 -4.46 -26.27 3.68
C GLU A 448 -2.94 -26.26 3.64
N VAL A 449 -2.31 -25.09 3.46
CA VAL A 449 -0.86 -24.94 3.54
C VAL A 449 -0.35 -25.44 4.89
N LYS A 450 -0.92 -24.96 6.00
CA LYS A 450 -0.55 -25.43 7.34
C LYS A 450 -0.73 -26.94 7.51
N LYS A 451 -1.88 -27.46 7.11
CA LYS A 451 -2.20 -28.91 7.21
C LYS A 451 -1.17 -29.76 6.49
N LYS A 452 -0.83 -29.41 5.23
CA LYS A 452 0.14 -30.16 4.43
C LYS A 452 1.55 -30.08 5.02
N LEU A 453 1.96 -28.90 5.49
CA LEU A 453 3.27 -28.71 6.11
C LEU A 453 3.38 -29.48 7.43
N MET A 454 2.38 -29.38 8.29
CA MET A 454 2.33 -30.06 9.58
C MET A 454 2.42 -31.58 9.39
N LYS A 455 1.56 -32.14 8.53
CA LYS A 455 1.59 -33.57 8.22
C LYS A 455 2.94 -34.06 7.71
N ARG A 456 3.58 -33.25 6.85
CA ARG A 456 4.87 -33.59 6.22
C ARG A 456 6.04 -33.48 7.19
N LEU A 457 6.09 -32.45 8.05
CA LEU A 457 7.25 -32.10 8.86
C LEU A 457 7.21 -32.71 10.26
N THR A 458 6.03 -32.74 10.87
CA THR A 458 5.85 -33.29 12.23
C THR A 458 5.17 -34.65 12.24
N GLY A 459 4.48 -35.04 11.19
CA GLY A 459 3.65 -36.23 11.12
C GLY A 459 2.26 -36.09 11.73
N ASP A 460 1.99 -34.95 12.37
CA ASP A 460 0.72 -34.67 13.04
C ASP A 460 -0.38 -34.26 12.05
N ASP A 461 -1.61 -34.53 12.42
CA ASP A 461 -2.78 -34.05 11.69
C ASP A 461 -3.24 -32.70 12.28
N PHE A 462 -3.40 -31.71 11.41
CA PHE A 462 -3.99 -30.44 11.80
C PHE A 462 -5.50 -30.59 11.98
N ILE A 463 -5.97 -30.23 13.17
CA ILE A 463 -7.40 -30.20 13.50
C ILE A 463 -7.80 -28.72 13.60
N PRO A 464 -8.63 -28.20 12.68
CA PRO A 464 -9.12 -26.82 12.77
C PRO A 464 -9.88 -26.59 14.07
N GLU A 465 -9.80 -25.39 14.60
CA GLU A 465 -10.63 -24.96 15.73
C GLU A 465 -12.10 -25.11 15.36
N LYS A 466 -12.88 -25.72 16.24
CA LYS A 466 -14.32 -25.88 16.04
C LYS A 466 -15.06 -24.81 16.82
N HIS A 467 -15.92 -24.08 16.11
CA HIS A 467 -16.80 -23.11 16.68
C HIS A 467 -18.24 -23.65 16.81
N GLU A 468 -18.99 -23.17 17.77
CA GLU A 468 -20.37 -23.60 18.00
C GLU A 468 -21.29 -23.28 16.82
N TRP A 469 -20.94 -22.26 16.03
CA TRP A 469 -21.67 -21.87 14.82
C TRP A 469 -21.28 -22.63 13.54
N ASP A 470 -20.30 -23.51 13.58
CA ASP A 470 -19.88 -24.29 12.40
C ASP A 470 -21.01 -25.20 11.88
N SER A 471 -21.94 -25.58 12.75
CA SER A 471 -23.12 -26.37 12.39
C SER A 471 -24.14 -25.59 11.54
N ILE A 472 -24.05 -24.27 11.48
CA ILE A 472 -24.97 -23.40 10.73
C ILE A 472 -24.64 -23.49 9.24
N ARG A 473 -25.65 -23.88 8.45
CA ARG A 473 -25.54 -23.96 6.99
C ARG A 473 -26.22 -22.77 6.35
N LEU A 474 -25.44 -21.99 5.58
CA LEU A 474 -25.91 -20.80 4.86
C LEU A 474 -26.21 -21.15 3.41
N ILE A 475 -27.27 -20.56 2.87
CA ILE A 475 -27.55 -20.49 1.44
C ILE A 475 -27.41 -19.02 1.05
N ILE A 476 -26.46 -18.74 0.17
CA ILE A 476 -26.11 -17.39 -0.29
C ILE A 476 -26.14 -17.40 -1.81
N SER A 477 -26.87 -16.47 -2.44
CA SER A 477 -26.83 -16.34 -3.89
C SER A 477 -25.47 -15.84 -4.38
N VAL A 478 -25.12 -16.11 -5.62
CA VAL A 478 -23.83 -15.69 -6.21
C VAL A 478 -23.69 -14.17 -6.15
N GLU A 479 -24.75 -13.43 -6.49
CA GLU A 479 -24.77 -11.96 -6.48
C GLU A 479 -24.55 -11.40 -5.06
N LEU A 480 -25.17 -12.03 -4.07
CA LEU A 480 -24.99 -11.64 -2.67
C LEU A 480 -23.58 -12.00 -2.16
N GLN A 481 -23.03 -13.15 -2.57
CA GLN A 481 -21.66 -13.53 -2.22
C GLN A 481 -20.66 -12.50 -2.77
N ASP A 482 -20.81 -12.06 -4.02
CA ASP A 482 -19.98 -11.01 -4.61
C ASP A 482 -20.11 -9.66 -3.85
N GLU A 483 -21.30 -9.36 -3.35
CA GLU A 483 -21.53 -8.17 -2.54
C GLU A 483 -20.85 -8.27 -1.17
N LEU A 484 -20.95 -9.42 -0.50
CA LEU A 484 -20.31 -9.70 0.78
C LEU A 484 -18.79 -9.63 0.67
N ASP A 485 -18.22 -10.25 -0.36
CA ASP A 485 -16.77 -10.21 -0.62
C ASP A 485 -16.27 -8.78 -0.88
N ARG A 486 -17.03 -7.96 -1.62
CA ARG A 486 -16.70 -6.54 -1.81
C ARG A 486 -16.74 -5.74 -0.50
N LYS A 487 -17.66 -6.07 0.40
CA LYS A 487 -17.82 -5.44 1.71
C LYS A 487 -16.90 -6.05 2.78
N LEU A 488 -16.13 -7.08 2.45
CA LEU A 488 -15.28 -7.84 3.37
C LEU A 488 -16.06 -8.46 4.54
N ILE A 489 -17.24 -8.99 4.26
CA ILE A 489 -18.07 -9.75 5.21
C ILE A 489 -17.89 -11.24 4.91
N ILE A 490 -17.38 -11.99 5.87
CA ILE A 490 -17.13 -13.42 5.72
C ILE A 490 -18.31 -14.27 6.23
N GLU A 491 -18.47 -15.47 5.69
CA GLU A 491 -19.55 -16.39 6.12
C GLU A 491 -19.52 -16.69 7.62
N ASP A 492 -18.33 -16.80 8.22
CA ASP A 492 -18.18 -17.08 9.65
C ASP A 492 -18.82 -15.99 10.53
N ASP A 493 -18.70 -14.71 10.14
CA ASP A 493 -19.35 -13.60 10.86
C ASP A 493 -20.88 -13.69 10.77
N LEU A 494 -21.42 -14.15 9.64
CA LEU A 494 -22.86 -14.36 9.47
C LEU A 494 -23.36 -15.54 10.33
N LYS A 495 -22.62 -16.65 10.34
CA LYS A 495 -22.94 -17.81 11.16
C LYS A 495 -22.90 -17.47 12.66
N GLU A 496 -21.84 -16.79 13.10
CA GLU A 496 -21.69 -16.33 14.48
C GLU A 496 -22.86 -15.42 14.90
N ALA A 497 -23.25 -14.47 14.03
CA ALA A 497 -24.38 -13.57 14.31
C ALA A 497 -25.71 -14.34 14.43
N ILE A 498 -25.97 -15.31 13.55
CA ILE A 498 -27.18 -16.14 13.59
C ILE A 498 -27.17 -17.03 14.84
N TRP A 499 -26.04 -17.65 15.16
CA TRP A 499 -25.88 -18.47 16.35
C TRP A 499 -26.15 -17.65 17.61
N LEU A 500 -25.52 -16.49 17.75
CA LEU A 500 -25.71 -15.60 18.89
C LEU A 500 -27.20 -15.20 19.05
N ALA A 501 -27.85 -14.85 17.95
CA ALA A 501 -29.28 -14.49 17.95
C ALA A 501 -30.19 -15.65 18.42
N LYS A 502 -29.80 -16.90 18.10
CA LYS A 502 -30.52 -18.09 18.60
C LYS A 502 -30.30 -18.33 20.09
N GLN A 503 -29.10 -18.09 20.60
CA GLN A 503 -28.76 -18.25 22.01
C GLN A 503 -29.45 -17.18 22.87
N THR A 504 -29.44 -15.93 22.42
CA THR A 504 -29.97 -14.79 23.20
C THR A 504 -31.45 -14.54 22.98
N GLY A 505 -32.02 -15.04 21.87
CA GLY A 505 -33.37 -14.70 21.43
C GLY A 505 -33.50 -13.28 20.84
N GLU A 506 -32.41 -12.53 20.73
CA GLU A 506 -32.39 -11.15 20.24
C GLU A 506 -32.45 -11.09 18.70
N ARG A 507 -33.66 -11.03 18.19
CA ARG A 507 -33.94 -10.97 16.75
C ARG A 507 -35.26 -10.27 16.47
N PHE A 508 -35.37 -9.67 15.30
CA PHE A 508 -36.61 -9.08 14.81
C PHE A 508 -37.18 -10.01 13.73
N LEU A 509 -38.46 -10.30 13.80
CA LEU A 509 -39.18 -11.07 12.78
C LEU A 509 -40.14 -10.13 12.06
N SER A 510 -40.04 -10.06 10.74
CA SER A 510 -40.97 -9.32 9.89
C SER A 510 -42.16 -10.18 9.45
N ASP A 511 -43.24 -9.53 9.02
CA ASP A 511 -44.50 -10.20 8.60
C ASP A 511 -44.30 -11.19 7.43
N ASP A 512 -43.28 -10.98 6.60
CA ASP A 512 -42.91 -11.86 5.46
C ASP A 512 -42.00 -13.03 5.88
N GLY A 513 -41.74 -13.18 7.18
CA GLY A 513 -40.94 -14.26 7.74
C GLY A 513 -39.42 -14.07 7.60
N VAL A 514 -38.96 -12.85 7.29
CA VAL A 514 -37.53 -12.51 7.33
C VAL A 514 -37.13 -12.20 8.78
N ILE A 515 -36.05 -12.82 9.20
CA ILE A 515 -35.44 -12.59 10.52
C ILE A 515 -34.26 -11.65 10.34
N GLN A 516 -34.18 -10.64 11.20
CA GLN A 516 -33.03 -9.74 11.29
C GLN A 516 -32.37 -9.87 12.64
N CYS A 517 -31.06 -10.05 12.67
CA CYS A 517 -30.27 -10.07 13.90
C CYS A 517 -29.04 -9.18 13.79
N SER A 518 -28.42 -8.90 14.93
CA SER A 518 -27.17 -8.14 14.97
C SER A 518 -26.18 -8.73 15.96
N MET A 519 -24.91 -8.55 15.65
CA MET A 519 -23.78 -8.93 16.50
C MET A 519 -22.76 -7.80 16.53
N VAL A 520 -22.26 -7.49 17.72
CA VAL A 520 -21.14 -6.56 17.91
C VAL A 520 -19.84 -7.35 18.02
N LYS A 521 -18.91 -7.13 17.08
CA LYS A 521 -17.60 -7.75 17.09
C LYS A 521 -16.55 -6.65 16.90
N SER A 522 -15.64 -6.51 17.86
CA SER A 522 -14.66 -5.43 17.86
C SER A 522 -15.34 -4.03 17.80
N VAL A 523 -15.07 -3.26 16.75
CA VAL A 523 -15.63 -1.90 16.54
C VAL A 523 -16.80 -1.89 15.55
N LEU A 524 -17.19 -3.04 15.06
CA LEU A 524 -18.23 -3.21 14.04
C LEU A 524 -19.49 -3.83 14.62
N THR A 525 -20.63 -3.41 14.11
CA THR A 525 -21.91 -4.11 14.27
C THR A 525 -22.28 -4.75 12.95
N TYR A 526 -22.41 -6.06 12.97
CA TYR A 526 -22.88 -6.87 11.84
C TYR A 526 -24.39 -6.99 11.91
N TRP A 527 -25.06 -6.77 10.81
CA TRP A 527 -26.48 -6.99 10.66
C TRP A 527 -26.68 -8.06 9.59
N VAL A 528 -27.54 -9.04 9.91
CA VAL A 528 -27.84 -10.16 9.01
C VAL A 528 -29.34 -10.30 8.89
N GLN A 529 -29.84 -10.36 7.65
CA GLN A 529 -31.22 -10.69 7.32
C GLN A 529 -31.25 -12.06 6.67
N TYR A 530 -32.10 -12.95 7.18
CA TYR A 530 -32.18 -14.32 6.70
C TYR A 530 -33.59 -14.91 6.85
N LYS A 531 -33.86 -15.99 6.11
CA LYS A 531 -35.01 -16.88 6.32
C LYS A 531 -34.55 -18.25 6.80
N GLU A 532 -35.18 -18.77 7.85
CA GLU A 532 -34.96 -20.15 8.29
C GLU A 532 -35.81 -21.08 7.44
N LEU A 533 -35.15 -22.02 6.75
CA LEU A 533 -35.79 -22.97 5.87
C LEU A 533 -36.22 -24.22 6.65
N LYS A 534 -37.21 -24.95 6.12
CA LYS A 534 -37.68 -26.22 6.72
C LYS A 534 -36.59 -27.29 6.78
N THR A 535 -35.54 -27.16 5.98
CA THR A 535 -34.36 -28.02 5.96
C THR A 535 -33.39 -27.77 7.12
N GLY A 536 -33.61 -26.70 7.91
CA GLY A 536 -32.69 -26.25 8.96
C GLY A 536 -31.52 -25.42 8.44
N GLU A 537 -31.56 -25.01 7.17
CA GLU A 537 -30.60 -24.10 6.53
C GLU A 537 -31.09 -22.65 6.63
N TYR A 538 -30.18 -21.69 6.46
CA TYR A 538 -30.44 -20.27 6.58
C TYR A 538 -30.17 -19.58 5.25
N GLU A 539 -31.22 -19.11 4.59
CA GLU A 539 -31.13 -18.35 3.35
C GLU A 539 -30.84 -16.87 3.66
N ILE A 540 -29.64 -16.42 3.34
CA ILE A 540 -29.23 -15.02 3.59
C ILE A 540 -29.89 -14.12 2.54
N ARG A 541 -30.55 -13.05 3.01
CA ARG A 541 -31.20 -12.04 2.17
C ARG A 541 -30.36 -10.79 2.00
N SER A 542 -29.72 -10.34 3.06
CA SER A 542 -28.75 -9.25 3.05
C SER A 542 -27.86 -9.28 4.28
N ALA A 543 -26.67 -8.68 4.17
CA ALA A 543 -25.87 -8.36 5.33
C ALA A 543 -25.12 -7.05 5.13
N TYR A 544 -24.89 -6.34 6.22
CA TYR A 544 -24.12 -5.11 6.24
C TYR A 544 -23.46 -4.87 7.58
N ILE A 545 -22.46 -4.02 7.58
CA ILE A 545 -21.67 -3.66 8.76
C ILE A 545 -21.68 -2.15 8.94
N HIS A 546 -21.67 -1.69 10.17
CA HIS A 546 -21.48 -0.29 10.52
C HIS A 546 -20.78 -0.12 11.88
N ARG A 547 -20.36 1.11 12.17
CA ARG A 547 -19.60 1.47 13.40
C ARG A 547 -20.47 1.88 14.57
N MET A 548 -21.76 2.09 14.39
CA MET A 548 -22.62 2.57 15.45
C MET A 548 -22.85 1.45 16.44
N LYS A 549 -22.53 1.72 17.72
CA LYS A 549 -23.01 0.91 18.83
C LYS A 549 -24.37 1.47 19.20
N PHE A 550 -25.40 0.65 19.11
CA PHE A 550 -26.66 1.01 19.69
C PHE A 550 -26.56 0.77 21.20
N ASN A 551 -26.52 1.85 21.99
CA ASN A 551 -26.73 1.71 23.43
C ASN A 551 -28.21 1.35 23.63
N ARG A 552 -28.47 0.18 24.19
CA ARG A 552 -29.81 -0.31 24.49
C ARG A 552 -30.39 0.27 25.80
N GLU A 553 -29.76 1.30 26.34
CA GLU A 553 -30.26 2.05 27.46
C GLU A 553 -31.18 3.18 26.96
N GLY A 554 -32.48 2.88 26.87
CA GLY A 554 -33.55 3.80 26.54
C GLY A 554 -34.88 3.17 26.84
#